data_9ab25d9f8a1eb58d466613ad5903140c
#
_entry.id   9ab25d9f8a1eb58d466613ad5903140c
#
_cell.length_a   1.000
_cell.length_b   1.000
_cell.length_c   1.000
_cell.angle_alpha   90.00
_cell.angle_beta   90.00
_cell.angle_gamma   90.00
#
_symmetry.space_group_name_H-M   'P 1'
#
loop_
_entity.id
_entity.type
_entity.pdbx_description
1 polymer ?
#
loop_
_entity_poly.entity_id
_entity_poly.type
_entity_poly.pdbx_seq_one_letter_code
_entity_poly.pdbx_strand_id
1 'polypeptide(L)'
;PNVKKYTLKFLAKCLSGENRDEGFYIWTGTGGNGKSKLIDLTSLCMGDYSCNLPIALLTQKRKSSGSASPEMALTMGKRLCVMQEPDVNETMNIGQMKELTGNDKIQARALFKEPIFFTPQFKLVCMCNDLPHIPSNDDGTWRRLEVLEFRSKFVDSGSDVNHELNRYIKDKTIKKKIP
;
A
#
# COMPACT_ATOMS: atom_id res chain seq x y z
N PRO A 1 17.17 -8.00 9.53
CA PRO A 1 16.79 -6.58 9.49
C PRO A 1 15.75 -6.30 10.56
N ASN A 2 15.87 -5.16 11.25
CA ASN A 2 14.92 -4.80 12.30
C ASN A 2 13.64 -4.28 11.62
N VAL A 3 12.63 -5.14 11.51
CA VAL A 3 11.34 -4.85 10.88
C VAL A 3 10.71 -3.56 11.45
N LYS A 4 10.75 -3.36 12.77
CA LYS A 4 10.27 -2.14 13.43
C LYS A 4 10.97 -0.89 12.88
N LYS A 5 12.30 -0.92 12.78
CA LYS A 5 13.08 0.22 12.26
C LYS A 5 12.76 0.50 10.79
N TYR A 6 12.60 -0.55 9.99
CA TYR A 6 12.19 -0.43 8.59
C TYR A 6 10.81 0.22 8.47
N THR A 7 9.82 -0.29 9.22
CA THR A 7 8.45 0.23 9.22
C THR A 7 8.41 1.71 9.63
N LEU A 8 9.11 2.09 10.69
CA LEU A 8 9.18 3.49 11.12
C LEU A 8 9.82 4.40 10.05
N LYS A 9 10.88 3.93 9.37
CA LYS A 9 11.48 4.66 8.24
C LYS A 9 10.50 4.82 7.08
N PHE A 10 9.74 3.75 6.75
CA PHE A 10 8.71 3.82 5.72
C PHE A 10 7.64 4.85 6.08
N LEU A 11 7.11 4.82 7.30
CA LEU A 11 6.11 5.79 7.76
C LEU A 11 6.65 7.25 7.70
N ALA A 12 7.91 7.46 8.09
CA ALA A 12 8.56 8.75 7.97
C ALA A 12 8.69 9.22 6.50
N LYS A 13 9.01 8.31 5.57
CA LYS A 13 9.05 8.61 4.13
C LYS A 13 7.68 9.08 3.59
N CYS A 14 6.57 8.60 4.14
CA CYS A 14 5.24 9.05 3.74
C CYS A 14 5.01 10.55 4.03
N LEU A 15 5.74 11.14 4.97
CA LEU A 15 5.60 12.56 5.30
C LEU A 15 6.27 13.49 4.27
N SER A 16 7.35 13.04 3.60
CA SER A 16 8.15 13.90 2.73
C SER A 16 7.50 14.19 1.37
N GLY A 17 6.64 13.33 0.87
CA GLY A 17 6.06 13.44 -0.48
C GLY A 17 7.07 13.30 -1.62
N GLU A 18 8.28 12.85 -1.34
CA GLU A 18 9.27 12.50 -2.33
C GLU A 18 9.18 11.01 -2.66
N ASN A 19 9.31 10.65 -3.92
CA ASN A 19 9.23 9.27 -4.39
C ASN A 19 10.54 8.78 -5.00
N ARG A 20 11.69 9.17 -4.42
CA ARG A 20 13.05 8.91 -4.93
C ARG A 20 13.35 7.43 -5.12
N ASP A 21 12.79 6.59 -4.27
CA ASP A 21 13.00 5.13 -4.28
C ASP A 21 12.08 4.39 -5.25
N GLU A 22 11.10 5.08 -5.84
CA GLU A 22 10.12 4.50 -6.78
C GLU A 22 9.50 3.19 -6.27
N GLY A 23 9.38 3.05 -4.94
CA GLY A 23 9.04 1.79 -4.28
C GLY A 23 7.56 1.42 -4.39
N PHE A 24 7.31 0.13 -4.66
CA PHE A 24 6.03 -0.52 -4.48
C PHE A 24 6.10 -1.43 -3.25
N TYR A 25 5.34 -1.11 -2.22
CA TYR A 25 5.42 -1.76 -0.92
C TYR A 25 4.33 -2.81 -0.76
N ILE A 26 4.73 -4.07 -0.58
CA ILE A 26 3.80 -5.18 -0.36
C ILE A 26 3.87 -5.59 1.11
N TRP A 27 2.77 -5.43 1.83
CA TRP A 27 2.65 -5.85 3.22
C TRP A 27 1.85 -7.15 3.29
N THR A 28 2.54 -8.24 3.60
CA THR A 28 1.95 -9.59 3.59
C THR A 28 1.94 -10.23 4.97
N GLY A 29 1.18 -11.31 5.11
CA GLY A 29 1.11 -12.18 6.29
C GLY A 29 -0.31 -12.64 6.59
N THR A 30 -0.41 -13.78 7.23
CA THR A 30 -1.68 -14.41 7.64
C THR A 30 -2.48 -13.50 8.56
N GLY A 31 -3.79 -13.48 8.47
CA GLY A 31 -4.66 -12.55 9.21
C GLY A 31 -4.39 -12.44 10.72
N GLY A 32 -4.85 -11.35 11.33
CA GLY A 32 -4.67 -11.09 12.77
C GLY A 32 -3.28 -10.63 13.19
N ASN A 33 -2.49 -10.08 12.27
CA ASN A 33 -1.09 -9.68 12.46
C ASN A 33 -0.86 -8.16 12.63
N GLY A 34 -1.94 -7.37 12.65
CA GLY A 34 -1.87 -5.93 12.90
C GLY A 34 -1.64 -5.05 11.68
N LYS A 35 -1.46 -5.59 10.45
CA LYS A 35 -1.30 -4.80 9.21
C LYS A 35 -2.34 -3.70 9.09
N SER A 36 -3.63 -4.09 9.06
CA SER A 36 -4.74 -3.14 8.87
C SER A 36 -4.80 -2.10 9.98
N LYS A 37 -4.52 -2.48 11.24
CA LYS A 37 -4.51 -1.52 12.36
C LYS A 37 -3.38 -0.49 12.24
N LEU A 38 -2.23 -0.90 11.77
CA LEU A 38 -1.12 0.02 11.53
C LEU A 38 -1.45 1.01 10.39
N ILE A 39 -2.07 0.52 9.31
CA ILE A 39 -2.52 1.38 8.20
C ILE A 39 -3.66 2.30 8.65
N ASP A 40 -4.65 1.80 9.39
CA ASP A 40 -5.75 2.62 9.93
C ASP A 40 -5.18 3.81 10.74
N LEU A 41 -4.25 3.52 11.67
CA LEU A 41 -3.59 4.55 12.47
C LEU A 41 -2.81 5.53 11.60
N THR A 42 -2.02 5.02 10.65
CA THR A 42 -1.22 5.87 9.75
C THR A 42 -2.12 6.77 8.91
N SER A 43 -3.18 6.20 8.32
CA SER A 43 -4.14 6.96 7.51
C SER A 43 -4.84 8.04 8.32
N LEU A 44 -5.19 7.75 9.58
CA LEU A 44 -5.78 8.73 10.48
C LEU A 44 -4.81 9.89 10.76
N CYS A 45 -3.53 9.59 11.03
CA CYS A 45 -2.50 10.61 11.21
C CYS A 45 -2.22 11.44 9.95
N MET A 46 -2.34 10.82 8.78
CA MET A 46 -2.11 11.48 7.48
C MET A 46 -3.32 12.32 7.01
N GLY A 47 -4.52 12.02 7.51
CA GLY A 47 -5.75 12.69 7.10
C GLY A 47 -5.94 12.69 5.59
N ASP A 48 -6.17 13.85 5.02
CA ASP A 48 -6.37 14.02 3.57
C ASP A 48 -5.14 13.64 2.70
N TYR A 49 -3.97 13.44 3.31
CA TYR A 49 -2.79 12.95 2.59
C TYR A 49 -2.80 11.44 2.36
N SER A 50 -3.78 10.70 2.87
CA SER A 50 -3.97 9.28 2.56
C SER A 50 -5.22 9.02 1.74
N CYS A 51 -5.22 7.92 0.98
CA CYS A 51 -6.41 7.42 0.32
C CYS A 51 -6.35 5.90 0.11
N ASN A 52 -7.52 5.29 -0.02
CA ASN A 52 -7.65 3.91 -0.47
C ASN A 52 -7.89 3.88 -1.96
N LEU A 53 -7.23 2.96 -2.64
CA LEU A 53 -7.36 2.73 -4.07
C LEU A 53 -7.85 1.31 -4.34
N PRO A 54 -8.72 1.10 -5.33
CA PRO A 54 -9.09 -0.24 -5.72
C PRO A 54 -7.90 -0.96 -6.34
N ILE A 55 -7.72 -2.24 -5.99
CA ILE A 55 -6.65 -3.07 -6.56
C ILE A 55 -6.77 -3.21 -8.08
N ALA A 56 -7.98 -3.09 -8.60
CA ALA A 56 -8.28 -3.09 -10.04
C ALA A 56 -7.43 -2.09 -10.85
N LEU A 57 -6.94 -1.01 -10.23
CA LEU A 57 -5.97 -0.11 -10.87
C LEU A 57 -4.67 -0.82 -11.26
N LEU A 58 -4.28 -1.87 -10.54
CA LEU A 58 -3.05 -2.61 -10.81
C LEU A 58 -3.28 -3.98 -11.44
N THR A 59 -4.51 -4.45 -11.56
CA THR A 59 -4.80 -5.80 -12.09
C THR A 59 -5.55 -5.77 -13.42
N GLN A 60 -6.24 -4.67 -13.72
CA GLN A 60 -6.97 -4.53 -14.98
C GLN A 60 -6.13 -3.90 -16.09
N LYS A 61 -6.55 -4.08 -17.33
CA LYS A 61 -5.97 -3.38 -18.47
C LYS A 61 -6.21 -1.87 -18.34
N ARG A 62 -5.20 -1.10 -18.72
CA ARG A 62 -5.32 0.36 -18.77
C ARG A 62 -6.51 0.78 -19.64
N LYS A 63 -7.33 1.67 -19.13
CA LYS A 63 -8.41 2.30 -19.91
C LYS A 63 -7.81 3.10 -21.08
N SER A 64 -8.60 3.30 -22.14
CA SER A 64 -8.16 4.07 -23.30
C SER A 64 -7.78 5.51 -22.91
N SER A 65 -6.85 6.10 -23.65
CA SER A 65 -6.49 7.51 -23.53
C SER A 65 -7.74 8.39 -23.62
N GLY A 66 -7.92 9.30 -22.70
CA GLY A 66 -9.09 10.17 -22.61
C GLY A 66 -10.26 9.62 -21.77
N SER A 67 -10.25 8.37 -21.36
CA SER A 67 -11.23 7.85 -20.40
C SER A 67 -11.07 8.49 -19.03
N ALA A 68 -12.18 8.64 -18.29
CA ALA A 68 -12.13 9.07 -16.91
C ALA A 68 -11.41 8.04 -16.03
N SER A 69 -10.57 8.53 -15.14
CA SER A 69 -9.80 7.77 -14.16
C SER A 69 -9.90 8.44 -12.78
N PRO A 70 -11.11 8.50 -12.20
CA PRO A 70 -11.36 9.24 -10.97
C PRO A 70 -10.49 8.73 -9.81
N GLU A 71 -10.22 7.42 -9.75
CA GLU A 71 -9.34 6.80 -8.76
C GLU A 71 -7.91 7.35 -8.85
N MET A 72 -7.39 7.51 -10.07
CA MET A 72 -6.07 8.13 -10.28
C MET A 72 -6.09 9.62 -9.94
N ALA A 73 -7.17 10.33 -10.28
CA ALA A 73 -7.30 11.76 -9.96
C ALA A 73 -7.30 12.01 -8.44
N LEU A 74 -7.84 11.08 -7.65
CA LEU A 74 -7.80 11.14 -6.18
C LEU A 74 -6.38 11.09 -5.60
N THR A 75 -5.41 10.57 -6.34
CA THR A 75 -4.03 10.44 -5.83
C THR A 75 -3.24 11.73 -5.88
N MET A 76 -3.74 12.76 -6.55
CA MET A 76 -3.06 14.04 -6.62
C MET A 76 -2.87 14.65 -5.22
N GLY A 77 -1.62 14.97 -4.87
CA GLY A 77 -1.26 15.53 -3.56
C GLY A 77 -1.24 14.53 -2.39
N LYS A 78 -1.60 13.26 -2.62
CA LYS A 78 -1.52 12.24 -1.58
C LYS A 78 -0.07 11.89 -1.25
N ARG A 79 0.12 11.31 -0.05
CA ARG A 79 1.40 10.84 0.49
C ARG A 79 1.40 9.33 0.74
N LEU A 80 0.23 8.77 1.00
CA LEU A 80 0.02 7.35 1.23
C LEU A 80 -1.21 6.89 0.45
N CYS A 81 -1.02 5.93 -0.44
CA CYS A 81 -2.09 5.25 -1.16
C CYS A 81 -2.09 3.77 -0.79
N VAL A 82 -3.21 3.26 -0.34
CA VAL A 82 -3.34 1.88 0.15
C VAL A 82 -4.26 1.10 -0.77
N MET A 83 -3.82 -0.07 -1.18
CA MET A 83 -4.61 -1.07 -1.89
C MET A 83 -4.74 -2.31 -1.01
N GLN A 84 -5.87 -3.00 -1.09
CA GLN A 84 -6.14 -4.16 -0.28
C GLN A 84 -6.57 -5.34 -1.15
N GLU A 85 -6.07 -6.50 -0.76
CA GLU A 85 -6.53 -7.83 -1.19
C GLU A 85 -6.69 -8.02 -2.71
N PRO A 86 -5.57 -8.14 -3.46
CA PRO A 86 -5.68 -8.74 -4.79
C PRO A 86 -6.24 -10.14 -4.67
N ASP A 87 -7.14 -10.52 -5.56
CA ASP A 87 -7.60 -11.89 -5.66
C ASP A 87 -6.43 -12.83 -6.00
N VAL A 88 -6.47 -14.07 -5.49
CA VAL A 88 -5.36 -15.05 -5.60
C VAL A 88 -4.90 -15.29 -7.05
N ASN A 89 -5.78 -15.07 -8.02
CA ASN A 89 -5.52 -15.27 -9.45
C ASN A 89 -5.27 -13.97 -10.23
N GLU A 90 -5.25 -12.82 -9.56
CA GLU A 90 -5.01 -11.54 -10.25
C GLU A 90 -3.54 -11.35 -10.58
N THR A 91 -3.30 -10.93 -11.80
CA THR A 91 -1.95 -10.65 -12.32
C THR A 91 -1.71 -9.15 -12.30
N MET A 92 -0.57 -8.75 -11.77
CA MET A 92 -0.16 -7.35 -11.67
C MET A 92 0.12 -6.74 -13.04
N ASN A 93 -0.46 -5.59 -13.33
CA ASN A 93 -0.10 -4.78 -14.48
C ASN A 93 1.18 -3.98 -14.18
N ILE A 94 2.29 -4.48 -14.67
CA ILE A 94 3.63 -3.93 -14.40
C ILE A 94 3.76 -2.49 -14.92
N GLY A 95 3.19 -2.19 -16.08
CA GLY A 95 3.23 -0.84 -16.65
C GLY A 95 2.55 0.19 -15.74
N GLN A 96 1.37 -0.13 -15.22
CA GLN A 96 0.66 0.75 -14.29
C GLN A 96 1.37 0.85 -12.93
N MET A 97 1.93 -0.25 -12.42
CA MET A 97 2.71 -0.21 -11.20
C MET A 97 3.91 0.74 -11.34
N LYS A 98 4.67 0.64 -12.44
CA LYS A 98 5.80 1.53 -12.73
C LYS A 98 5.37 2.99 -12.90
N GLU A 99 4.24 3.25 -13.57
CA GLU A 99 3.69 4.60 -13.74
C GLU A 99 3.32 5.23 -12.38
N LEU A 100 2.63 4.49 -11.52
CA LEU A 100 2.17 5.00 -10.21
C LEU A 100 3.30 5.15 -9.19
N THR A 101 4.37 4.39 -9.33
CA THR A 101 5.54 4.47 -8.42
C THR A 101 6.67 5.33 -8.99
N GLY A 102 6.60 5.71 -10.25
CA GLY A 102 7.61 6.53 -10.92
C GLY A 102 7.56 8.02 -10.54
N ASN A 103 8.52 8.76 -11.11
CA ASN A 103 8.62 10.20 -10.93
C ASN A 103 8.18 10.99 -12.17
N ASP A 104 7.63 10.30 -13.18
CA ASP A 104 7.09 10.94 -14.37
C ASP A 104 5.72 11.55 -14.09
N LYS A 105 5.38 12.59 -14.87
CA LYS A 105 4.03 13.17 -14.83
C LYS A 105 3.01 12.16 -15.35
N ILE A 106 1.97 11.94 -14.58
CA ILE A 106 0.82 11.15 -14.99
C ILE A 106 -0.36 12.04 -15.32
N GLN A 107 -1.20 11.58 -16.23
CA GLN A 107 -2.46 12.22 -16.57
C GLN A 107 -3.61 11.47 -15.91
N ALA A 108 -4.49 12.20 -15.25
CA ALA A 108 -5.73 11.66 -14.68
C ALA A 108 -6.90 12.60 -14.98
N ARG A 109 -8.10 12.05 -15.03
CA ARG A 109 -9.31 12.83 -15.24
C ARG A 109 -10.44 12.33 -14.35
N ALA A 110 -10.95 13.18 -13.48
CA ALA A 110 -12.18 12.92 -12.75
C ALA A 110 -13.39 12.98 -13.68
N LEU A 111 -14.51 12.41 -13.26
CA LEU A 111 -15.76 12.46 -14.03
C LEU A 111 -16.17 13.92 -14.25
N PHE A 112 -16.51 14.24 -15.49
CA PHE A 112 -16.98 15.58 -15.92
C PHE A 112 -15.99 16.72 -15.60
N LYS A 113 -14.69 16.41 -15.47
CA LYS A 113 -13.61 17.39 -15.25
C LYS A 113 -12.59 17.35 -16.37
N GLU A 114 -11.87 18.45 -16.52
CA GLU A 114 -10.70 18.51 -17.39
C GLU A 114 -9.58 17.61 -16.90
N PRO A 115 -8.73 17.10 -17.81
CA PRO A 115 -7.55 16.34 -17.42
C PRO A 115 -6.59 17.15 -16.52
N ILE A 116 -6.05 16.50 -15.51
CA ILE A 116 -5.02 17.04 -14.65
C ILE A 116 -3.71 16.30 -14.86
N PHE A 117 -2.58 16.98 -14.68
CA PHE A 117 -1.25 16.41 -14.80
C PHE A 117 -0.48 16.66 -13.50
N PHE A 118 0.09 15.61 -12.93
CA PHE A 118 0.86 15.72 -11.70
C PHE A 118 1.90 14.60 -11.61
N THR A 119 2.93 14.82 -10.81
CA THR A 119 3.91 13.78 -10.46
C THR A 119 3.45 13.08 -9.18
N PRO A 120 3.43 11.73 -9.14
CA PRO A 120 3.09 10.97 -7.94
C PRO A 120 3.99 11.38 -6.75
N GLN A 121 3.38 11.63 -5.61
CA GLN A 121 4.07 12.00 -4.37
C GLN A 121 3.81 10.99 -3.24
N PHE A 122 3.08 9.94 -3.53
CA PHE A 122 2.62 8.95 -2.57
C PHE A 122 3.49 7.69 -2.56
N LYS A 123 3.53 7.04 -1.41
CA LYS A 123 3.98 5.66 -1.30
C LYS A 123 2.79 4.75 -1.55
N LEU A 124 2.95 3.80 -2.46
CA LEU A 124 1.91 2.85 -2.82
C LEU A 124 2.09 1.56 -2.04
N VAL A 125 1.12 1.23 -1.19
CA VAL A 125 1.11 0.03 -0.35
C VAL A 125 0.03 -0.92 -0.80
N CYS A 126 0.39 -2.16 -1.06
CA CYS A 126 -0.54 -3.27 -1.29
C CYS A 126 -0.56 -4.18 -0.06
N MET A 127 -1.70 -4.31 0.60
CA MET A 127 -1.88 -5.25 1.69
C MET A 127 -2.52 -6.54 1.17
N CYS A 128 -1.86 -7.66 1.41
CA CYS A 128 -2.33 -8.98 0.98
C CYS A 128 -2.03 -10.05 2.03
N ASN A 129 -2.67 -11.20 1.92
CA ASN A 129 -2.30 -12.38 2.68
C ASN A 129 -1.25 -13.15 1.90
N ASP A 130 -1.48 -13.41 0.63
CA ASP A 130 -0.57 -14.07 -0.28
C ASP A 130 0.03 -13.06 -1.26
N LEU A 131 1.26 -13.30 -1.71
CA LEU A 131 1.93 -12.43 -2.66
C LEU A 131 1.22 -12.48 -4.02
N PRO A 132 0.92 -11.34 -4.65
CA PRO A 132 0.33 -11.31 -5.98
C PRO A 132 1.31 -11.86 -7.03
N HIS A 133 0.77 -12.42 -8.10
CA HIS A 133 1.59 -12.82 -9.25
C HIS A 133 2.11 -11.59 -10.00
N ILE A 134 3.43 -11.48 -10.10
CA ILE A 134 4.13 -10.37 -10.78
C ILE A 134 4.84 -10.93 -12.01
N PRO A 135 4.25 -10.80 -13.20
CA PRO A 135 4.76 -11.38 -14.44
C PRO A 135 5.85 -10.49 -15.05
N SER A 136 7.02 -10.45 -14.43
CA SER A 136 8.12 -9.63 -14.92
C SER A 136 9.47 -10.32 -14.73
N ASN A 137 10.35 -10.14 -15.73
CA ASN A 137 11.72 -10.60 -15.70
C ASN A 137 12.72 -9.42 -15.73
N ASP A 138 12.24 -8.17 -15.64
CA ASP A 138 13.11 -6.99 -15.74
C ASP A 138 13.51 -6.42 -14.38
N ASP A 139 14.75 -5.99 -14.27
CA ASP A 139 15.33 -5.39 -13.07
C ASP A 139 14.59 -4.12 -12.65
N GLY A 140 14.02 -3.38 -13.60
CA GLY A 140 13.24 -2.17 -13.33
C GLY A 140 11.99 -2.43 -12.51
N THR A 141 11.40 -3.63 -12.60
CA THR A 141 10.29 -4.08 -11.76
C THR A 141 10.81 -4.51 -10.39
N TRP A 142 11.80 -5.42 -10.38
CA TRP A 142 12.26 -6.03 -9.13
C TRP A 142 12.88 -5.03 -8.16
N ARG A 143 13.61 -4.02 -8.64
CA ARG A 143 14.18 -2.97 -7.78
C ARG A 143 13.13 -2.12 -7.05
N ARG A 144 11.87 -2.10 -7.53
CA ARG A 144 10.77 -1.35 -6.93
C ARG A 144 10.03 -2.13 -5.85
N LEU A 145 10.15 -3.46 -5.84
CA LEU A 145 9.38 -4.30 -4.94
C LEU A 145 10.00 -4.38 -3.57
N GLU A 146 9.28 -3.89 -2.57
CA GLU A 146 9.67 -4.01 -1.17
C GLU A 146 8.62 -4.81 -0.41
N VAL A 147 8.97 -6.05 -0.04
CA VAL A 147 8.06 -6.95 0.68
C VAL A 147 8.33 -6.89 2.17
N LEU A 148 7.29 -6.60 2.94
CA LEU A 148 7.30 -6.61 4.39
C LEU A 148 6.34 -7.68 4.92
N GLU A 149 6.89 -8.73 5.52
CA GLU A 149 6.12 -9.79 6.12
C GLU A 149 5.81 -9.51 7.60
N PHE A 150 4.52 -9.49 7.95
CA PHE A 150 4.04 -9.35 9.31
C PHE A 150 3.87 -10.74 9.95
N ARG A 151 4.90 -11.18 10.67
CA ARG A 151 5.00 -12.54 11.24
C ARG A 151 4.29 -12.70 12.57
N SER A 152 3.93 -11.62 13.24
CA SER A 152 3.22 -11.68 14.53
C SER A 152 1.76 -12.06 14.34
N LYS A 153 1.20 -12.78 15.29
CA LYS A 153 -0.23 -13.09 15.37
C LYS A 153 -0.78 -12.61 16.71
N PHE A 154 -1.84 -11.83 16.65
CA PHE A 154 -2.55 -11.37 17.85
C PHE A 154 -3.73 -12.29 18.13
N VAL A 155 -3.74 -12.90 19.33
CA VAL A 155 -4.72 -13.89 19.78
C VAL A 155 -5.63 -13.31 20.87
N ASP A 156 -6.83 -13.84 20.99
CA ASP A 156 -7.84 -13.33 21.95
C ASP A 156 -7.74 -13.97 23.34
N SER A 157 -7.18 -15.18 23.43
CA SER A 157 -6.99 -15.93 24.69
C SER A 157 -5.54 -15.89 25.13
N GLY A 158 -5.33 -15.70 26.44
CA GLY A 158 -4.00 -15.78 27.04
C GLY A 158 -3.37 -17.18 26.94
N SER A 159 -4.18 -18.24 26.88
CA SER A 159 -3.70 -19.61 26.67
C SER A 159 -3.04 -19.84 25.29
N ASP A 160 -3.37 -18.99 24.31
CA ASP A 160 -2.87 -19.10 22.94
C ASP A 160 -1.60 -18.26 22.72
N VAL A 161 -1.16 -17.50 23.73
CA VAL A 161 0.07 -16.71 23.67
C VAL A 161 1.27 -17.64 23.65
N ASN A 162 2.15 -17.41 22.66
CA ASN A 162 3.41 -18.12 22.54
C ASN A 162 4.45 -17.21 21.85
N HIS A 163 5.37 -16.67 22.63
CA HIS A 163 6.36 -15.72 22.12
C HIS A 163 7.36 -16.33 21.13
N GLU A 164 7.65 -17.63 21.26
CA GLU A 164 8.53 -18.34 20.33
C GLU A 164 7.89 -18.46 18.94
N LEU A 165 6.56 -18.56 18.89
CA LEU A 165 5.77 -18.58 17.67
C LEU A 165 5.26 -17.19 17.28
N ASN A 166 5.76 -16.11 17.86
CA ASN A 166 5.33 -14.72 17.64
C ASN A 166 3.81 -14.51 17.85
N ARG A 167 3.21 -15.21 18.82
CA ARG A 167 1.81 -15.05 19.22
C ARG A 167 1.71 -14.18 20.46
N TYR A 168 0.99 -13.08 20.35
CA TYR A 168 0.83 -12.07 21.40
C TYR A 168 -0.62 -11.85 21.73
N ILE A 169 -0.92 -11.47 22.97
CA ILE A 169 -2.29 -11.11 23.35
C ILE A 169 -2.75 -9.87 22.61
N LYS A 170 -3.96 -9.90 22.12
CA LYS A 170 -4.60 -8.76 21.43
C LYS A 170 -5.00 -7.67 22.42
N ASP A 171 -4.53 -6.46 22.19
CA ASP A 171 -5.01 -5.30 22.92
C ASP A 171 -6.40 -4.87 22.41
N LYS A 172 -7.45 -5.25 23.13
CA LYS A 172 -8.84 -4.90 22.78
C LYS A 172 -9.13 -3.41 22.94
N THR A 173 -8.26 -2.67 23.62
CA THR A 173 -8.43 -1.23 23.87
C THR A 173 -7.72 -0.35 22.85
N ILE A 174 -6.99 -0.94 21.91
CA ILE A 174 -6.17 -0.18 20.96
C ILE A 174 -6.96 0.87 20.17
N LYS A 175 -8.23 0.58 19.85
CA LYS A 175 -9.12 1.53 19.16
C LYS A 175 -9.43 2.78 19.99
N LYS A 176 -9.37 2.67 21.34
CA LYS A 176 -9.60 3.80 22.25
C LYS A 176 -8.33 4.64 22.46
N LYS A 177 -7.17 4.08 22.10
CA LYS A 177 -5.86 4.74 22.21
C LYS A 177 -5.47 5.46 20.92
N ILE A 178 -6.19 5.21 19.83
CA ILE A 178 -6.04 5.90 18.56
C ILE A 178 -7.00 7.09 18.60
N PRO A 179 -6.52 8.33 18.41
CA PRO A 179 -7.34 9.55 18.45
C PRO A 179 -8.49 9.51 17.45
#